data_1eeb6e9fed1d8d2468ede907d8d2c845
#
_entry.id   1eeb6e9fed1d8d2468ede907d8d2c845
#
_cell.length_a   1.000
_cell.length_b   1.000
_cell.length_c   1.000
_cell.angle_alpha   90.00
_cell.angle_beta   90.00
_cell.angle_gamma   90.00
#
_symmetry.space_group_name_H-M   'P 1'
#
loop_
_entity.id
_entity.type
_entity.pdbx_description
1 polymer ?
#
loop_
_entity_poly.entity_id
_entity_poly.type
_entity_poly.pdbx_seq_one_letter_code
_entity_poly.pdbx_strand_id
1 'polypeptide(L)'
;GYRRQRQMCIRDSCRAIDLVIRKGREGEVYNIGGHNEKTNLEVVKTILAELGKPESLITYVTDRPGHDMRYAIDPTKIHNELGWLPETKFEDGIKKTIEWYLNNKKWWQDIISGEYQSYYDKMYKEKGRA
;
A
#
# COMPACT_ATOMS: atom_id res chain seq x y z
N GLY A 1 5.26 10.77 -6.37
CA GLY A 1 4.22 9.80 -6.60
C GLY A 1 3.99 8.93 -5.37
N TYR A 2 2.99 9.28 -4.61
CA TYR A 2 2.62 8.50 -3.42
C TYR A 2 2.28 7.07 -3.81
N ARG A 3 3.04 6.11 -3.30
CA ARG A 3 2.79 4.68 -3.47
C ARG A 3 1.62 4.25 -2.59
N ARG A 4 0.41 4.70 -2.91
CA ARG A 4 -0.83 4.28 -2.26
C ARG A 4 -1.20 2.82 -2.55
N GLN A 5 -0.48 2.17 -3.45
CA GLN A 5 -0.72 0.79 -3.89
C GLN A 5 -0.37 -0.27 -2.85
N ARG A 6 0.18 0.12 -1.69
CA ARG A 6 0.42 -0.77 -0.55
C ARG A 6 -0.76 -0.88 0.43
N GLN A 7 -1.87 -0.19 0.17
CA GLN A 7 -3.08 -0.38 0.97
C GLN A 7 -3.76 -1.69 0.53
N MET A 8 -3.29 -2.78 1.09
CA MET A 8 -3.85 -4.12 0.84
C MET A 8 -5.28 -4.27 1.34
N CYS A 9 -5.78 -3.30 2.08
CA CYS A 9 -7.14 -3.22 2.61
C CYS A 9 -7.94 -2.13 1.90
N ILE A 10 -7.82 -1.98 0.58
CA ILE A 10 -8.53 -0.95 -0.20
C ILE A 10 -10.04 -1.00 0.07
N ARG A 11 -10.63 -2.20 0.15
CA ARG A 11 -12.04 -2.40 0.42
C ARG A 11 -12.44 -1.86 1.80
N ASP A 12 -11.67 -2.17 2.83
CA ASP A 12 -11.90 -1.68 4.19
C ASP A 12 -11.74 -0.18 4.28
N SER A 13 -10.74 0.38 3.60
CA SER A 13 -10.53 1.83 3.52
C SER A 13 -11.69 2.54 2.82
N CYS A 14 -12.20 1.99 1.71
CA CYS A 14 -13.38 2.53 1.02
C CYS A 14 -14.62 2.49 1.90
N ARG A 15 -14.83 1.41 2.65
CA ARG A 15 -15.94 1.29 3.62
C ARG A 15 -15.82 2.31 4.75
N ALA A 16 -14.62 2.54 5.25
CA ALA A 16 -14.38 3.57 6.26
C ALA A 16 -14.70 4.97 5.73
N ILE A 17 -14.25 5.30 4.52
CA ILE A 17 -14.53 6.59 3.88
C ILE A 17 -16.03 6.78 3.67
N ASP A 18 -16.75 5.79 3.13
CA ASP A 18 -18.20 5.84 2.97
C ASP A 18 -18.91 6.05 4.31
N LEU A 19 -18.46 5.36 5.36
CA LEU A 19 -19.01 5.50 6.70
C LEU A 19 -18.78 6.91 7.29
N VAL A 20 -17.59 7.47 7.09
CA VAL A 20 -17.28 8.85 7.53
C VAL A 20 -18.15 9.86 6.79
N ILE A 21 -18.37 9.70 5.48
CA ILE A 21 -19.25 10.58 4.70
C ILE A 21 -20.69 10.54 5.23
N ARG A 22 -21.18 9.37 5.64
CA ARG A 22 -22.58 9.20 6.07
C ARG A 22 -22.83 9.52 7.53
N LYS A 23 -21.85 9.29 8.41
CA LYS A 23 -22.04 9.31 9.86
C LYS A 23 -20.95 10.06 10.62
N GLY A 24 -19.92 10.53 9.93
CA GLY A 24 -18.86 11.32 10.55
C GLY A 24 -19.38 12.67 11.04
N ARG A 25 -18.75 13.20 12.09
CA ARG A 25 -19.06 14.54 12.57
C ARG A 25 -18.28 15.57 11.75
N GLU A 26 -18.94 16.64 11.38
CA GLU A 26 -18.33 17.76 10.64
C GLU A 26 -17.14 18.37 11.41
N GLY A 27 -16.07 18.67 10.71
CA GLY A 27 -14.86 19.25 11.30
C GLY A 27 -13.95 18.25 12.02
N GLU A 28 -14.33 16.97 12.12
CA GLU A 28 -13.55 15.95 12.80
C GLU A 28 -12.61 15.20 11.84
N VAL A 29 -11.49 14.72 12.39
CA VAL A 29 -10.52 13.89 11.68
C VAL A 29 -10.61 12.46 12.16
N TYR A 30 -10.66 11.52 11.22
CA TYR A 30 -10.68 10.08 11.49
C TYR A 30 -9.47 9.39 10.86
N ASN A 31 -8.68 8.72 11.67
CA ASN A 31 -7.61 7.87 11.20
C ASN A 31 -8.17 6.51 10.76
N ILE A 32 -7.80 6.07 9.55
CA ILE A 32 -8.20 4.79 8.99
C ILE A 32 -6.95 3.92 8.86
N GLY A 33 -6.87 2.86 9.62
CA GLY A 33 -5.75 1.92 9.60
C GLY A 33 -6.14 0.55 10.10
N GLY A 34 -5.41 -0.46 9.65
CA GLY A 34 -5.50 -1.81 10.19
C GLY A 34 -4.32 -2.06 11.13
N HIS A 35 -4.50 -2.85 12.16
CA HIS A 35 -3.42 -3.28 13.05
C HIS A 35 -2.48 -4.29 12.36
N ASN A 36 -2.00 -3.96 11.16
CA ASN A 36 -1.19 -4.80 10.28
C ASN A 36 0.21 -4.22 10.11
N GLU A 37 0.89 -3.92 11.21
CA GLU A 37 2.28 -3.49 11.15
C GLU A 37 3.16 -4.66 10.72
N LYS A 38 3.82 -4.51 9.57
CA LYS A 38 4.77 -5.48 9.03
C LYS A 38 6.02 -4.76 8.55
N THR A 39 7.16 -5.34 8.79
CA THR A 39 8.41 -4.84 8.22
C THR A 39 8.41 -5.01 6.70
N ASN A 40 9.17 -4.18 5.98
CA ASN A 40 9.33 -4.34 4.53
C ASN A 40 9.82 -5.75 4.17
N LEU A 41 10.71 -6.30 4.98
CA LEU A 41 11.26 -7.64 4.75
C LEU A 41 10.21 -8.73 4.91
N GLU A 42 9.33 -8.64 5.94
CA GLU A 42 8.22 -9.58 6.10
C GLU A 42 7.27 -9.53 4.90
N VAL A 43 6.93 -8.34 4.41
CA VAL A 43 6.07 -8.18 3.23
C VAL A 43 6.72 -8.82 2.00
N VAL A 44 8.00 -8.53 1.74
CA VAL A 44 8.73 -9.08 0.58
C VAL A 44 8.84 -10.60 0.66
N LYS A 45 9.19 -11.15 1.84
CA LYS A 45 9.26 -12.61 2.03
C LYS A 45 7.92 -13.29 1.84
N THR A 46 6.83 -12.67 2.31
CA THR A 46 5.47 -13.19 2.09
C THR A 46 5.15 -13.25 0.60
N ILE A 47 5.48 -12.19 -0.15
CA ILE A 47 5.25 -12.16 -1.61
C ILE A 47 6.07 -13.25 -2.32
N LEU A 48 7.34 -13.40 -1.96
CA LEU A 48 8.21 -14.43 -2.55
C LEU A 48 7.68 -15.83 -2.27
N ALA A 49 7.26 -16.11 -1.05
CA ALA A 49 6.69 -17.40 -0.67
C ALA A 49 5.42 -17.72 -1.46
N GLU A 50 4.47 -16.76 -1.56
CA GLU A 50 3.23 -16.95 -2.34
C GLU A 50 3.48 -17.15 -3.84
N LEU A 51 4.55 -16.57 -4.38
CA LEU A 51 4.95 -16.74 -5.78
C LEU A 51 5.87 -17.93 -6.03
N GLY A 52 6.26 -18.68 -4.99
CA GLY A 52 7.23 -19.77 -5.09
C GLY A 52 8.61 -19.31 -5.56
N LYS A 53 9.04 -18.10 -5.16
CA LYS A 53 10.31 -17.50 -5.56
C LYS A 53 11.32 -17.52 -4.43
N PRO A 54 12.63 -17.67 -4.73
CA PRO A 54 13.67 -17.73 -3.72
C PRO A 54 13.97 -16.35 -3.10
N GLU A 55 14.38 -16.35 -1.83
CA GLU A 55 14.81 -15.12 -1.13
C GLU A 55 16.07 -14.48 -1.74
N SER A 56 16.85 -15.22 -2.55
CA SER A 56 18.01 -14.67 -3.29
C SER A 56 17.66 -13.53 -4.25
N LEU A 57 16.38 -13.32 -4.55
CA LEU A 57 15.91 -12.16 -5.31
C LEU A 57 15.89 -10.85 -4.49
N ILE A 58 16.07 -10.92 -3.17
CA ILE A 58 16.11 -9.74 -2.32
C ILE A 58 17.44 -9.03 -2.50
N THR A 59 17.38 -7.75 -2.90
CA THR A 59 18.56 -6.89 -2.98
C THR A 59 18.42 -5.73 -1.99
N TYR A 60 19.41 -5.56 -1.13
CA TYR A 60 19.44 -4.45 -0.19
C TYR A 60 20.06 -3.23 -0.86
N VAL A 61 19.41 -2.10 -0.71
CA VAL A 61 19.87 -0.82 -1.27
C VAL A 61 19.97 0.22 -0.15
N THR A 62 20.74 1.28 -0.39
CA THR A 62 20.83 2.41 0.54
C THR A 62 19.46 3.06 0.67
N ASP A 63 19.04 3.32 1.91
CA ASP A 63 17.77 3.96 2.18
C ASP A 63 17.80 5.45 1.79
N ARG A 64 16.64 6.00 1.45
CA ARG A 64 16.53 7.42 1.12
C ARG A 64 16.57 8.28 2.39
N PRO A 65 17.15 9.49 2.34
CA PRO A 65 17.08 10.43 3.45
C PRO A 65 15.63 10.76 3.82
N GLY A 66 15.34 10.83 5.14
CA GLY A 66 14.01 11.18 5.64
C GLY A 66 12.93 10.11 5.42
N HIS A 67 13.33 8.85 5.27
CA HIS A 67 12.39 7.75 5.21
C HIS A 67 11.83 7.45 6.59
N ASP A 68 10.50 7.37 6.71
CA ASP A 68 9.84 7.01 7.96
C ASP A 68 10.16 5.57 8.35
N MET A 69 10.63 5.38 9.57
CA MET A 69 10.99 4.07 10.10
C MET A 69 9.78 3.18 10.38
N ARG A 70 8.62 3.80 10.66
CA ARG A 70 7.40 3.08 11.05
C ARG A 70 6.15 3.84 10.65
N TYR A 71 5.18 3.10 10.13
CA TYR A 71 3.82 3.58 9.92
C TYR A 71 2.89 2.80 10.84
N ALA A 72 2.44 3.45 11.90
CA ALA A 72 1.44 2.90 12.81
C ALA A 72 0.28 3.90 12.88
N ILE A 73 -0.91 3.45 12.53
CA ILE A 73 -2.13 4.28 12.55
C ILE A 73 -3.07 3.71 13.60
N ASP A 74 -3.49 4.57 14.52
CA ASP A 74 -4.48 4.23 15.54
C ASP A 74 -5.90 4.53 15.04
N PRO A 75 -6.75 3.51 14.78
CA PRO A 75 -8.12 3.67 14.35
C PRO A 75 -9.12 3.72 15.50
N THR A 76 -8.68 3.89 16.74
CA THR A 76 -9.56 3.81 17.93
C THR A 76 -10.74 4.78 17.85
N LYS A 77 -10.51 6.01 17.39
CA LYS A 77 -11.58 7.02 17.29
C LYS A 77 -12.68 6.62 16.31
N ILE A 78 -12.33 6.19 15.11
CA ILE A 78 -13.34 5.77 14.12
C ILE A 78 -14.10 4.54 14.60
N HIS A 79 -13.43 3.62 15.31
CA HIS A 79 -14.08 2.47 15.92
C HIS A 79 -15.08 2.90 16.99
N ASN A 80 -14.67 3.71 17.93
CA ASN A 80 -15.53 4.10 19.06
C ASN A 80 -16.72 4.97 18.64
N GLU A 81 -16.53 5.88 17.67
CA GLU A 81 -17.56 6.80 17.25
C GLU A 81 -18.46 6.24 16.14
N LEU A 82 -17.91 5.47 15.21
CA LEU A 82 -18.60 5.01 14.01
C LEU A 82 -18.73 3.49 13.90
N GLY A 83 -18.13 2.73 14.82
CA GLY A 83 -18.19 1.27 14.85
C GLY A 83 -17.40 0.58 13.74
N TRP A 84 -16.47 1.30 13.06
CA TRP A 84 -15.68 0.71 11.98
C TRP A 84 -14.49 -0.09 12.52
N LEU A 85 -14.28 -1.27 11.92
CA LEU A 85 -13.08 -2.09 12.07
C LEU A 85 -12.65 -2.65 10.71
N PRO A 86 -11.35 -2.82 10.46
CA PRO A 86 -10.87 -3.53 9.30
C PRO A 86 -11.23 -5.01 9.40
N GLU A 87 -11.73 -5.59 8.30
CA GLU A 87 -12.13 -7.00 8.22
C GLU A 87 -11.03 -7.87 7.58
N THR A 88 -10.17 -7.26 6.76
CA THR A 88 -9.16 -7.98 6.00
C THR A 88 -7.85 -8.03 6.77
N LYS A 89 -7.41 -9.22 7.14
CA LYS A 89 -6.05 -9.44 7.69
C LYS A 89 -5.01 -9.31 6.58
N PHE A 90 -3.76 -8.96 6.97
CA PHE A 90 -2.65 -8.84 6.02
C PHE A 90 -2.46 -10.10 5.19
N GLU A 91 -2.46 -11.25 5.83
CA GLU A 91 -2.20 -12.55 5.19
C GLU A 91 -3.22 -12.87 4.09
N ASP A 92 -4.48 -12.52 4.29
CA ASP A 92 -5.54 -12.74 3.31
C ASP A 92 -5.54 -11.66 2.22
N GLY A 93 -5.27 -10.42 2.62
CA GLY A 93 -5.23 -9.28 1.71
C GLY A 93 -4.08 -9.35 0.71
N ILE A 94 -2.89 -9.78 1.16
CA ILE A 94 -1.72 -9.91 0.29
C ILE A 94 -1.92 -10.98 -0.78
N LYS A 95 -2.52 -12.12 -0.44
CA LYS A 95 -2.83 -13.19 -1.39
C LYS A 95 -3.77 -12.72 -2.48
N LYS A 96 -4.88 -12.08 -2.11
CA LYS A 96 -5.83 -11.51 -3.07
C LYS A 96 -5.17 -10.45 -3.98
N THR A 97 -4.26 -9.67 -3.44
CA THR A 97 -3.52 -8.67 -4.20
C THR A 97 -2.59 -9.34 -5.22
N ILE A 98 -1.84 -10.36 -4.82
CA ILE A 98 -0.96 -11.13 -5.70
C ILE A 98 -1.77 -11.79 -6.81
N GLU A 99 -2.87 -12.47 -6.48
CA GLU A 99 -3.77 -13.10 -7.45
C GLU A 99 -4.30 -12.09 -8.47
N TRP A 100 -4.68 -10.91 -8.00
CA TRP A 100 -5.15 -9.85 -8.89
C TRP A 100 -4.07 -9.44 -9.89
N TYR A 101 -2.83 -9.21 -9.45
CA TYR A 101 -1.72 -8.86 -10.34
C TYR A 101 -1.41 -9.98 -11.34
N LEU A 102 -1.46 -11.24 -10.91
CA LEU A 102 -1.24 -12.38 -11.79
C LEU A 102 -2.32 -12.52 -12.87
N ASN A 103 -3.56 -12.21 -12.52
CA ASN A 103 -4.71 -12.31 -13.44
C ASN A 103 -4.87 -11.07 -14.33
N ASN A 104 -4.26 -9.94 -13.97
CA ASN A 104 -4.36 -8.68 -14.72
C ASN A 104 -3.00 -8.25 -15.30
N LYS A 105 -2.27 -9.18 -15.89
CA LYS A 105 -0.92 -8.93 -16.44
C LYS A 105 -0.89 -7.81 -17.47
N LYS A 106 -1.87 -7.77 -18.39
CA LYS A 106 -1.95 -6.71 -19.39
C LYS A 106 -2.01 -5.32 -18.76
N TRP A 107 -2.75 -5.14 -17.69
CA TRP A 107 -2.90 -3.85 -17.02
C TRP A 107 -1.56 -3.26 -16.55
N TRP A 108 -0.73 -4.05 -15.85
CA TRP A 108 0.55 -3.55 -15.36
C TRP A 108 1.65 -3.57 -16.42
N GLN A 109 1.56 -4.47 -17.42
CA GLN A 109 2.46 -4.47 -18.56
C GLN A 109 2.30 -3.21 -19.40
N ASP A 110 1.07 -2.76 -19.67
CA ASP A 110 0.80 -1.51 -20.37
C ASP A 110 1.37 -0.28 -19.63
N ILE A 111 1.39 -0.33 -18.30
CA ILE A 111 2.00 0.74 -17.47
C ILE A 111 3.54 0.71 -17.56
N ILE A 112 4.15 -0.47 -17.63
CA ILE A 112 5.62 -0.64 -17.62
C ILE A 112 6.21 -0.43 -19.01
N SER A 113 5.48 -0.71 -20.08
CA SER A 113 5.97 -0.85 -21.47
C SER A 113 6.32 0.45 -22.21
N GLY A 114 6.72 1.51 -21.53
CA GLY A 114 7.41 2.62 -22.20
C GLY A 114 6.93 4.04 -21.88
N GLU A 115 5.66 4.33 -21.74
CA GLU A 115 5.20 5.69 -21.41
C GLU A 115 5.55 6.09 -19.98
N TYR A 116 5.48 5.14 -19.06
CA TYR A 116 5.84 5.38 -17.65
C TYR A 116 7.35 5.55 -17.47
N GLN A 117 8.17 4.83 -18.24
CA GLN A 117 9.63 4.93 -18.17
C GLN A 117 10.09 6.32 -18.66
N SER A 118 9.50 6.82 -19.76
CA SER A 118 9.79 8.15 -20.28
C SER A 118 9.33 9.28 -19.32
N TYR A 119 8.21 9.10 -18.65
CA TYR A 119 7.70 10.00 -17.61
C TYR A 119 8.62 10.00 -16.38
N TYR A 120 9.06 8.83 -15.93
CA TYR A 120 9.97 8.67 -14.79
C TYR A 120 11.32 9.30 -15.08
N ASP A 121 11.88 9.07 -16.25
CA ASP A 121 13.14 9.68 -16.70
C ASP A 121 13.07 11.21 -16.79
N LYS A 122 11.99 11.77 -17.31
CA LYS A 122 11.74 13.23 -17.32
C LYS A 122 11.64 13.81 -15.92
N MET A 123 10.92 13.17 -15.01
CA MET A 123 10.67 13.70 -13.66
C MET A 123 11.88 13.61 -12.74
N TYR A 124 12.76 12.61 -12.92
CA TYR A 124 13.84 12.34 -11.98
C TYR A 124 15.25 12.58 -12.53
N LYS A 125 15.47 12.45 -13.84
CA LYS A 125 16.76 12.76 -14.45
C LYS A 125 16.95 14.25 -14.76
N GLU A 126 15.89 14.98 -15.07
CA GLU A 126 15.97 16.42 -15.31
C GLU A 126 16.09 17.25 -14.02
N LYS A 127 15.63 16.76 -12.86
CA LYS A 127 15.77 17.42 -11.56
C LYS A 127 17.10 17.14 -10.84
N GLY A 128 17.94 16.27 -11.35
CA GLY A 128 19.26 15.95 -10.79
C GLY A 128 20.41 16.83 -11.35
N ARG A 129 20.08 17.87 -12.11
CA ARG A 129 21.05 18.86 -12.64
C ARG A 129 20.65 20.28 -12.22
N ALA A 130 20.66 20.53 -10.93
CA ALA A 130 20.70 21.89 -10.38
C ALA A 130 21.54 21.86 -9.10
#